data_8604ef8ee2bc6224cd7bed6d2d7cf6f4
#
_entry.id   8604ef8ee2bc6224cd7bed6d2d7cf6f4
#
_cell.length_a   1.000
_cell.length_b   1.000
_cell.length_c   1.000
_cell.angle_alpha   90.00
_cell.angle_beta   90.00
_cell.angle_gamma   90.00
#
_symmetry.space_group_name_H-M   'P 1'
#
loop_
_entity.id
_entity.type
_entity.pdbx_description
1 polymer ?
#
loop_
_entity_poly.entity_id
_entity_poly.type
_entity_poly.pdbx_seq_one_letter_code
_entity_poly.pdbx_strand_id
1 'polypeptide(L)'
;NDFIYSKSLKNPNERGMGTTAVGVIVAHIGTFIFNVGDSRIYADYNDDLIQMSEDHSVIAQLLKEGKISIEEAKIHPQKNTLTNALGVWHVFRIDINKIENSYKYLLISSDGLHGYVEKKVISDIVHDDALSLQEKTETLIARANQSGGYDNCTVILMENSGE
;
A
#
# COMPACT_ATOMS: atom_id res chain seq x y z
N ASN A 1 -9.48 -14.03 -7.90
CA ASN A 1 -10.44 -14.00 -6.78
C ASN A 1 -11.09 -15.37 -6.57
N ASP A 2 -11.74 -15.93 -7.58
CA ASP A 2 -12.58 -17.13 -7.48
C ASP A 2 -11.87 -18.35 -6.91
N PHE A 3 -10.58 -18.54 -7.22
CA PHE A 3 -9.78 -19.62 -6.66
C PHE A 3 -9.66 -19.50 -5.13
N ILE A 4 -9.25 -18.31 -4.63
CA ILE A 4 -9.08 -18.06 -3.20
C ILE A 4 -10.43 -18.17 -2.48
N TYR A 5 -11.46 -17.50 -3.02
CA TYR A 5 -12.81 -17.50 -2.47
C TYR A 5 -13.39 -18.94 -2.38
N SER A 6 -13.31 -19.71 -3.47
CA SER A 6 -13.79 -21.09 -3.48
C SER A 6 -13.04 -22.00 -2.52
N LYS A 7 -11.73 -21.79 -2.34
CA LYS A 7 -10.91 -22.53 -1.40
C LYS A 7 -11.29 -22.20 0.05
N SER A 8 -11.50 -20.92 0.36
CA SER A 8 -11.91 -20.48 1.70
C SER A 8 -13.29 -21.03 2.13
N LEU A 9 -14.19 -21.27 1.16
CA LEU A 9 -15.50 -21.87 1.45
C LEU A 9 -15.46 -23.38 1.68
N LYS A 10 -14.54 -24.08 1.00
CA LYS A 10 -14.45 -25.55 1.04
C LYS A 10 -13.71 -26.08 2.26
N ASN A 11 -12.76 -25.29 2.78
CA ASN A 11 -11.91 -25.72 3.91
C ASN A 11 -12.22 -24.87 5.15
N PRO A 12 -12.79 -25.47 6.21
CA PRO A 12 -13.09 -24.75 7.45
C PRO A 12 -11.88 -24.05 8.08
N ASN A 13 -10.67 -24.60 7.93
CA ASN A 13 -9.43 -24.03 8.46
C ASN A 13 -8.92 -22.81 7.65
N GLU A 14 -9.44 -22.61 6.45
CA GLU A 14 -9.07 -21.50 5.56
C GLU A 14 -10.25 -20.50 5.41
N ARG A 15 -11.28 -20.63 6.25
CA ARG A 15 -12.47 -19.80 6.18
C ARG A 15 -12.12 -18.32 6.41
N GLY A 16 -12.55 -17.45 5.48
CA GLY A 16 -12.23 -16.02 5.50
C GLY A 16 -10.83 -15.67 5.02
N MET A 17 -10.11 -16.64 4.43
CA MET A 17 -8.82 -16.37 3.78
C MET A 17 -8.98 -15.31 2.70
N GLY A 18 -8.11 -14.32 2.72
CA GLY A 18 -8.08 -13.24 1.74
C GLY A 18 -6.70 -12.63 1.62
N THR A 19 -6.54 -11.77 0.63
CA THR A 19 -5.29 -11.02 0.42
C THR A 19 -5.58 -9.69 -0.27
N THR A 20 -4.71 -8.71 -0.04
CA THR A 20 -4.62 -7.52 -0.89
C THR A 20 -3.87 -7.84 -2.18
N ALA A 21 -4.01 -7.00 -3.19
CA ALA A 21 -3.18 -7.02 -4.37
C ALA A 21 -2.93 -5.60 -4.86
N VAL A 22 -1.69 -5.25 -5.03
CA VAL A 22 -1.26 -3.92 -5.47
C VAL A 22 -0.10 -4.06 -6.44
N GLY A 23 -0.07 -3.21 -7.46
CA GLY A 23 1.03 -3.29 -8.42
C GLY A 23 1.06 -2.16 -9.42
N VAL A 24 2.17 -2.11 -10.15
CA VAL A 24 2.48 -1.13 -11.19
C VAL A 24 2.80 -1.86 -12.49
N ILE A 25 2.29 -1.35 -13.59
CA ILE A 25 2.60 -1.80 -14.95
C ILE A 25 3.19 -0.60 -15.70
N VAL A 26 4.46 -0.68 -16.02
CA VAL A 26 5.14 0.31 -16.88
C VAL A 26 5.10 -0.19 -18.32
N ALA A 27 4.52 0.60 -19.21
CA ALA A 27 4.36 0.28 -20.62
C ALA A 27 4.65 1.51 -21.51
N HIS A 28 4.85 1.31 -22.80
CA HIS A 28 5.08 2.41 -23.76
C HIS A 28 3.95 3.46 -23.77
N ILE A 29 2.72 3.05 -23.41
CA ILE A 29 1.55 3.93 -23.37
C ILE A 29 1.38 4.66 -22.03
N GLY A 30 2.26 4.41 -21.06
CA GLY A 30 2.29 5.04 -19.74
C GLY A 30 2.39 4.05 -18.58
N THR A 31 2.41 4.59 -17.39
CA THR A 31 2.44 3.83 -16.14
C THR A 31 1.03 3.69 -15.58
N PHE A 32 0.65 2.45 -15.30
CA PHE A 32 -0.65 2.10 -14.71
C PHE A 32 -0.44 1.48 -13.34
N ILE A 33 -1.30 1.84 -12.42
CA ILE A 33 -1.35 1.24 -11.08
C ILE A 33 -2.67 0.50 -10.89
N PHE A 34 -2.64 -0.59 -10.11
CA PHE A 34 -3.86 -1.24 -9.67
C PHE A 34 -3.82 -1.51 -8.17
N ASN A 35 -4.99 -1.50 -7.54
CA ASN A 35 -5.13 -1.75 -6.11
C ASN A 35 -6.40 -2.53 -5.76
N VAL A 36 -6.25 -3.51 -4.87
CA VAL A 36 -7.31 -4.21 -4.13
C VAL A 36 -6.83 -4.33 -2.69
N GLY A 37 -7.46 -3.61 -1.76
CA GLY A 37 -7.09 -3.61 -0.34
C GLY A 37 -6.46 -2.30 0.11
N ASP A 38 -5.63 -2.36 1.14
CA ASP A 38 -4.99 -1.21 1.80
C ASP A 38 -3.46 -1.17 1.65
N SER A 39 -2.88 -2.08 0.89
CA SER A 39 -1.50 -1.92 0.44
C SER A 39 -1.39 -0.71 -0.48
N ARG A 40 -0.29 0.05 -0.38
CA ARG A 40 -0.22 1.39 -0.98
C ARG A 40 0.83 1.50 -2.08
N ILE A 41 0.54 2.39 -3.02
CA ILE A 41 1.48 2.88 -4.03
C ILE A 41 1.67 4.37 -3.79
N TYR A 42 2.92 4.78 -3.71
CA TYR A 42 3.32 6.18 -3.69
C TYR A 42 4.15 6.49 -4.92
N ALA A 43 3.96 7.67 -5.48
CA ALA A 43 4.81 8.24 -6.52
C ALA A 43 5.49 9.50 -5.98
N ASP A 44 6.76 9.65 -6.28
CA ASP A 44 7.53 10.84 -5.95
C ASP A 44 7.50 11.82 -7.11
N TYR A 45 6.88 12.97 -6.90
CA TYR A 45 6.86 14.09 -7.85
C TYR A 45 7.46 15.33 -7.17
N ASN A 46 8.61 15.79 -7.69
CA ASN A 46 9.28 16.98 -7.16
C ASN A 46 9.58 16.89 -5.65
N ASP A 47 10.13 15.78 -5.21
CA ASP A 47 10.46 15.48 -3.81
C ASP A 47 9.22 15.42 -2.87
N ASP A 48 8.01 15.27 -3.43
CA ASP A 48 6.80 14.97 -2.64
C ASP A 48 6.30 13.55 -2.93
N LEU A 49 6.36 12.72 -1.91
CA LEU A 49 5.89 11.33 -1.97
C LEU A 49 4.37 11.29 -1.82
N ILE A 50 3.65 11.19 -2.94
CA ILE A 50 2.19 11.25 -3.00
C ILE A 50 1.61 9.83 -3.07
N GLN A 51 0.62 9.53 -2.21
CA GLN A 51 -0.12 8.27 -2.31
C GLN A 51 -1.03 8.29 -3.54
N MET A 52 -0.83 7.32 -4.43
CA MET A 52 -1.55 7.19 -5.70
C MET A 52 -2.69 6.17 -5.65
N SER A 53 -2.65 5.22 -4.71
CA SER A 53 -3.72 4.26 -4.45
C SER A 53 -4.69 4.78 -3.38
N GLU A 54 -5.96 4.39 -3.44
CA GLU A 54 -6.95 4.65 -2.38
C GLU A 54 -7.13 3.37 -1.56
N ASP A 55 -6.99 3.46 -0.23
CA ASP A 55 -7.15 2.29 0.63
C ASP A 55 -8.61 1.82 0.66
N HIS A 56 -8.82 0.53 0.46
CA HIS A 56 -10.12 -0.10 0.64
C HIS A 56 -10.32 -0.50 2.11
N SER A 57 -10.41 0.48 2.99
CA SER A 57 -10.60 0.28 4.44
C SER A 57 -11.75 1.13 4.97
N VAL A 58 -12.28 0.71 6.13
CA VAL A 58 -13.31 1.48 6.85
C VAL A 58 -12.79 2.88 7.19
N ILE A 59 -11.53 2.97 7.60
CA ILE A 59 -10.90 4.24 7.98
C ILE A 59 -10.80 5.20 6.80
N ALA A 60 -10.33 4.71 5.64
CA ALA A 60 -10.23 5.54 4.45
C ALA A 60 -11.60 6.11 4.04
N GLN A 61 -12.64 5.30 4.14
CA GLN A 61 -14.01 5.75 3.86
C GLN A 61 -14.48 6.82 4.88
N LEU A 62 -14.27 6.60 6.18
CA LEU A 62 -14.68 7.55 7.22
C LEU A 62 -13.94 8.89 7.11
N LEU A 63 -12.64 8.87 6.79
CA LEU A 63 -11.84 10.06 6.52
C LEU A 63 -12.34 10.82 5.29
N LYS A 64 -12.62 10.11 4.20
CA LYS A 64 -13.15 10.69 2.95
C LYS A 64 -14.51 11.34 3.14
N GLU A 65 -15.35 10.76 3.98
CA GLU A 65 -16.67 11.29 4.35
C GLU A 65 -16.60 12.40 5.41
N GLY A 66 -15.41 12.71 5.93
CA GLY A 66 -15.21 13.71 7.00
C GLY A 66 -15.83 13.33 8.33
N LYS A 67 -16.08 12.04 8.56
CA LYS A 67 -16.71 11.52 9.80
C LYS A 67 -15.74 11.37 10.96
N ILE A 68 -14.45 11.25 10.69
CA ILE A 68 -13.38 11.17 11.67
C ILE A 68 -12.20 12.04 11.23
N SER A 69 -11.42 12.51 12.19
CA SER A 69 -10.13 13.17 11.98
C SER A 69 -9.00 12.15 11.79
N ILE A 70 -7.82 12.62 11.35
CA ILE A 70 -6.62 11.78 11.22
C ILE A 70 -6.20 11.20 12.57
N GLU A 71 -6.33 11.97 13.65
CA GLU A 71 -5.99 11.53 15.01
C GLU A 71 -6.94 10.43 15.50
N GLU A 72 -8.25 10.58 15.26
CA GLU A 72 -9.24 9.56 15.60
C GLU A 72 -9.04 8.28 14.80
N ALA A 73 -8.60 8.38 13.54
CA ALA A 73 -8.30 7.25 12.68
C ALA A 73 -7.23 6.31 13.29
N LYS A 74 -6.19 6.87 13.91
CA LYS A 74 -5.07 6.11 14.51
C LYS A 74 -5.50 5.16 15.63
N ILE A 75 -6.54 5.53 16.37
CA ILE A 75 -7.04 4.79 17.55
C ILE A 75 -8.41 4.13 17.32
N HIS A 76 -8.94 4.23 16.11
CA HIS A 76 -10.27 3.72 15.78
C HIS A 76 -10.34 2.20 15.94
N PRO A 77 -11.41 1.62 16.53
CA PRO A 77 -11.55 0.17 16.71
C PRO A 77 -11.46 -0.64 15.40
N GLN A 78 -11.89 -0.05 14.29
CA GLN A 78 -11.87 -0.69 12.96
C GLN A 78 -10.69 -0.24 12.08
N LYS A 79 -9.60 0.22 12.67
CA LYS A 79 -8.46 0.75 11.90
C LYS A 79 -7.82 -0.25 10.93
N ASN A 80 -7.95 -1.55 11.19
CA ASN A 80 -7.43 -2.63 10.33
C ASN A 80 -8.56 -3.36 9.58
N THR A 81 -9.75 -2.74 9.43
CA THR A 81 -10.88 -3.40 8.77
C THR A 81 -10.92 -3.04 7.29
N LEU A 82 -10.72 -4.04 6.43
CA LEU A 82 -10.84 -3.90 4.98
C LEU A 82 -12.32 -3.89 4.55
N THR A 83 -12.61 -3.09 3.54
CA THR A 83 -13.91 -3.06 2.83
C THR A 83 -13.86 -3.81 1.50
N ASN A 84 -12.66 -4.19 1.03
CA ASN A 84 -12.45 -4.92 -0.21
C ASN A 84 -11.11 -5.67 -0.18
N ALA A 85 -11.14 -6.97 -0.48
CA ALA A 85 -9.96 -7.84 -0.58
C ALA A 85 -10.27 -9.04 -1.49
N LEU A 86 -9.25 -9.62 -2.09
CA LEU A 86 -9.38 -10.87 -2.84
C LEU A 86 -9.68 -12.05 -1.90
N GLY A 87 -10.58 -12.92 -2.31
CA GLY A 87 -10.89 -14.18 -1.61
C GLY A 87 -11.87 -14.05 -0.44
N VAL A 88 -12.16 -12.84 0.05
CA VAL A 88 -13.10 -12.59 1.15
C VAL A 88 -14.54 -12.52 0.65
N TRP A 89 -14.75 -11.87 -0.49
CA TRP A 89 -16.06 -11.73 -1.13
C TRP A 89 -16.05 -12.31 -2.54
N HIS A 90 -17.22 -12.80 -2.98
CA HIS A 90 -17.39 -13.27 -4.36
C HIS A 90 -17.20 -12.13 -5.37
N VAL A 91 -17.76 -10.96 -5.07
CA VAL A 91 -17.59 -9.75 -5.87
C VAL A 91 -16.57 -8.84 -5.18
N PHE A 92 -15.60 -8.37 -5.92
CA PHE A 92 -14.56 -7.45 -5.46
C PHE A 92 -14.34 -6.34 -6.49
N ARG A 93 -13.72 -5.24 -6.07
CA ARG A 93 -13.40 -4.10 -6.93
C ARG A 93 -11.88 -4.05 -7.15
N ILE A 94 -11.48 -3.72 -8.37
CA ILE A 94 -10.10 -3.37 -8.69
C ILE A 94 -10.10 -1.89 -9.08
N ASP A 95 -9.33 -1.08 -8.41
CA ASP A 95 -9.05 0.28 -8.84
C ASP A 95 -7.86 0.26 -9.80
N ILE A 96 -8.02 0.85 -10.99
CA ILE A 96 -6.97 0.96 -11.99
C ILE A 96 -6.89 2.43 -12.41
N ASN A 97 -5.69 3.00 -12.28
CA ASN A 97 -5.44 4.38 -12.64
C ASN A 97 -4.17 4.48 -13.49
N LYS A 98 -4.17 5.42 -14.43
CA LYS A 98 -2.96 5.85 -15.13
C LYS A 98 -2.34 6.98 -14.33
N ILE A 99 -1.02 6.94 -14.14
CA ILE A 99 -0.25 7.99 -13.48
C ILE A 99 0.70 8.67 -14.47
N GLU A 100 1.13 9.88 -14.15
CA GLU A 100 2.13 10.60 -14.95
C GLU A 100 3.50 9.92 -14.81
N ASN A 101 4.28 9.89 -15.90
CA ASN A 101 5.59 9.24 -15.94
C ASN A 101 6.73 10.11 -15.38
N SER A 102 6.44 11.32 -14.92
CA SER A 102 7.42 12.27 -14.38
C SER A 102 7.87 11.99 -12.94
N TYR A 103 7.45 10.86 -12.35
CA TYR A 103 7.91 10.45 -11.03
C TYR A 103 9.40 10.09 -11.03
N LYS A 104 10.08 10.40 -9.91
CA LYS A 104 11.46 9.96 -9.67
C LYS A 104 11.48 8.55 -9.07
N TYR A 105 10.65 8.31 -8.05
CA TYR A 105 10.50 7.02 -7.39
C TYR A 105 9.06 6.54 -7.37
N LEU A 106 8.87 5.20 -7.40
CA LEU A 106 7.64 4.53 -7.04
C LEU A 106 7.90 3.62 -5.85
N LEU A 107 7.14 3.82 -4.77
CA LEU A 107 7.19 2.98 -3.59
C LEU A 107 5.89 2.20 -3.47
N ILE A 108 6.00 0.87 -3.35
CA ILE A 108 4.88 -0.03 -3.07
C ILE A 108 5.12 -0.64 -1.70
N SER A 109 4.13 -0.59 -0.82
CA SER A 109 4.25 -1.14 0.53
C SER A 109 3.01 -1.84 1.02
N SER A 110 3.20 -2.87 1.86
CA SER A 110 2.13 -3.39 2.71
C SER A 110 1.88 -2.43 3.89
N ASP A 111 0.78 -2.64 4.60
CA ASP A 111 0.40 -1.90 5.81
C ASP A 111 1.42 -2.05 6.95
N GLY A 112 2.21 -3.11 6.97
CA GLY A 112 3.33 -3.28 7.88
C GLY A 112 4.39 -2.16 7.82
N LEU A 113 4.46 -1.40 6.72
CA LEU A 113 5.27 -0.19 6.66
C LEU A 113 4.47 1.04 7.11
N HIS A 114 3.48 1.43 6.32
CA HIS A 114 2.79 2.73 6.49
C HIS A 114 1.81 2.77 7.68
N GLY A 115 1.49 1.63 8.27
CA GLY A 115 0.75 1.55 9.52
C GLY A 115 1.57 1.89 10.77
N TYR A 116 2.91 1.81 10.67
CA TYR A 116 3.80 1.93 11.82
C TYR A 116 4.93 2.96 11.63
N VAL A 117 5.20 3.38 10.39
CA VAL A 117 6.23 4.39 10.07
C VAL A 117 5.54 5.64 9.50
N GLU A 118 5.82 6.80 10.08
CA GLU A 118 5.24 8.05 9.61
C GLU A 118 5.64 8.37 8.17
N LYS A 119 4.71 8.92 7.38
CA LYS A 119 4.94 9.30 5.97
C LYS A 119 6.20 10.16 5.81
N LYS A 120 6.45 11.09 6.74
CA LYS A 120 7.65 11.94 6.70
C LYS A 120 8.93 11.11 6.78
N VAL A 121 9.01 10.14 7.67
CA VAL A 121 10.20 9.27 7.82
C VAL A 121 10.39 8.41 6.58
N ILE A 122 9.30 7.89 5.99
CA ILE A 122 9.35 7.15 4.72
C ILE A 122 9.92 8.05 3.62
N SER A 123 9.41 9.27 3.49
CA SER A 123 9.86 10.26 2.50
C SER A 123 11.33 10.61 2.69
N ASP A 124 11.76 10.89 3.92
CA ASP A 124 13.15 11.23 4.23
C ASP A 124 14.11 10.10 3.80
N ILE A 125 13.75 8.83 3.98
CA ILE A 125 14.55 7.68 3.57
C ILE A 125 14.56 7.52 2.04
N VAL A 126 13.42 7.68 1.38
CA VAL A 126 13.31 7.58 -0.09
C VAL A 126 14.18 8.65 -0.77
N HIS A 127 14.28 9.85 -0.19
CA HIS A 127 15.05 10.98 -0.73
C HIS A 127 16.49 11.04 -0.23
N ASP A 128 16.97 10.10 0.58
CA ASP A 128 18.36 10.08 1.02
C ASP A 128 19.28 9.64 -0.11
N ASP A 129 19.91 10.59 -0.78
CA ASP A 129 20.82 10.35 -1.92
C ASP A 129 22.13 9.62 -1.51
N ALA A 130 22.43 9.52 -0.20
CA ALA A 130 23.57 8.75 0.28
C ALA A 130 23.31 7.22 0.28
N LEU A 131 22.04 6.80 0.14
CA LEU A 131 21.63 5.41 0.17
C LEU A 131 21.32 4.89 -1.24
N SER A 132 21.78 3.69 -1.56
CA SER A 132 21.33 2.93 -2.73
C SER A 132 19.86 2.52 -2.59
N LEU A 133 19.19 2.11 -3.68
CA LEU A 133 17.80 1.61 -3.62
C LEU A 133 17.63 0.44 -2.65
N GLN A 134 18.63 -0.45 -2.58
CA GLN A 134 18.61 -1.57 -1.67
C GLN A 134 18.69 -1.08 -0.21
N GLU A 135 19.64 -0.21 0.12
CA GLU A 135 19.78 0.35 1.47
C GLU A 135 18.55 1.12 1.91
N LYS A 136 17.90 1.86 1.00
CA LYS A 136 16.61 2.53 1.26
C LYS A 136 15.54 1.51 1.68
N THR A 137 15.37 0.43 0.91
CA THR A 137 14.36 -0.60 1.24
C THR A 137 14.66 -1.33 2.54
N GLU A 138 15.92 -1.69 2.79
CA GLU A 138 16.37 -2.30 4.05
C GLU A 138 16.14 -1.35 5.24
N THR A 139 16.41 -0.05 5.06
CA THR A 139 16.19 0.96 6.09
C THR A 139 14.71 1.15 6.40
N LEU A 140 13.83 1.14 5.38
CA LEU A 140 12.38 1.20 5.57
C LEU A 140 11.86 0.02 6.38
N ILE A 141 12.30 -1.21 6.05
CA ILE A 141 11.94 -2.43 6.80
C ILE A 141 12.49 -2.38 8.23
N ALA A 142 13.74 -1.92 8.40
CA ALA A 142 14.34 -1.76 9.73
C ALA A 142 13.55 -0.76 10.60
N ARG A 143 13.05 0.33 10.02
CA ARG A 143 12.19 1.30 10.72
C ARG A 143 10.85 0.70 11.14
N ALA A 144 10.20 -0.07 10.27
CA ALA A 144 8.98 -0.79 10.62
C ALA A 144 9.20 -1.75 11.80
N ASN A 145 10.29 -2.51 11.78
CA ASN A 145 10.66 -3.41 12.86
C ASN A 145 10.97 -2.66 14.17
N GLN A 146 11.68 -1.53 14.11
CA GLN A 146 11.97 -0.69 15.29
C GLN A 146 10.70 -0.06 15.89
N SER A 147 9.67 0.18 15.08
CA SER A 147 8.37 0.68 15.54
C SER A 147 7.52 -0.39 16.21
N GLY A 148 8.08 -1.61 16.40
CA GLY A 148 7.46 -2.71 17.14
C GLY A 148 7.39 -4.03 16.36
N GLY A 149 7.54 -4.02 15.03
CA GLY A 149 7.49 -5.24 14.20
C GLY A 149 6.18 -6.00 14.36
N TYR A 150 5.07 -5.28 14.48
CA TYR A 150 3.75 -5.86 14.77
C TYR A 150 3.12 -6.57 13.59
N ASP A 151 3.67 -6.38 12.37
CA ASP A 151 3.14 -7.01 11.16
C ASP A 151 4.26 -7.34 10.16
N ASN A 152 3.93 -8.18 9.17
CA ASN A 152 4.80 -8.45 8.05
C ASN A 152 4.93 -7.20 7.18
N CYS A 153 6.16 -6.81 6.88
CA CYS A 153 6.48 -5.63 6.10
C CYS A 153 7.08 -6.03 4.74
N THR A 154 6.43 -5.60 3.67
CA THR A 154 6.93 -5.75 2.31
C THR A 154 7.09 -4.39 1.67
N VAL A 155 8.24 -4.16 1.02
CA VAL A 155 8.58 -2.91 0.34
C VAL A 155 9.19 -3.20 -1.03
N ILE A 156 8.71 -2.48 -2.04
CA ILE A 156 9.34 -2.40 -3.37
C ILE A 156 9.59 -0.93 -3.66
N LEU A 157 10.83 -0.57 -4.00
CA LEU A 157 11.21 0.76 -4.43
C LEU A 157 11.78 0.69 -5.84
N MET A 158 11.20 1.46 -6.74
CA MET A 158 11.64 1.59 -8.13
C MET A 158 12.08 3.03 -8.37
N GLU A 159 13.17 3.20 -9.10
CA GLU A 159 13.63 4.48 -9.63
C GLU A 159 13.30 4.57 -11.13
N ASN A 160 12.81 5.73 -11.55
CA ASN A 160 12.60 6.01 -12.97
C ASN A 160 13.91 6.50 -13.59
N SER A 161 14.50 5.70 -14.47
CA SER A 161 15.77 6.04 -15.14
C SER A 161 15.63 7.13 -16.21
N GLY A 162 14.41 7.55 -16.52
CA GLY A 162 14.17 8.64 -17.50
C GLY A 162 14.38 8.24 -18.97
N GLU A 163 14.35 6.92 -19.30
CA GLU A 163 14.42 6.41 -20.68
C GLU A 163 13.05 6.39 -21.37
#